data_f9f2ca98a2b4b44d8e2397bc68481770
#
_entry.id   f9f2ca98a2b4b44d8e2397bc68481770
#
_cell.length_a   1.000
_cell.length_b   1.000
_cell.length_c   1.000
_cell.angle_alpha   90.00
_cell.angle_beta   90.00
_cell.angle_gamma   90.00
#
_symmetry.space_group_name_H-M   'P 1'
#
loop_
_entity.id
_entity.type
_entity.pdbx_description
1 polymer ?
#
loop_
_entity_poly.entity_id
_entity_poly.type
_entity_poly.pdbx_seq_one_letter_code
_entity_poly.pdbx_strand_id
1 'polypeptide(L)'
;MTNEEYSKLIKDISPKSPIVKNCIWAFLVGGAICCLGQLIKTGYQTLGLDEESAGTAVSMTLVALSALLTGLSVYDDIAKRAGAGTLVPITGFANSVAAPAIEFKTEGFILGVGAKMFTIAGPVIVYGVSASVVYGLIYWICQMLK
;
A
#
# COMPACT_ATOMS: atom_id res chain seq x y z
N MET A 1 33.18 20.93 0.73
CA MET A 1 32.41 20.12 1.68
C MET A 1 32.72 18.67 1.42
N THR A 2 33.32 17.98 2.36
CA THR A 2 33.63 16.56 2.22
C THR A 2 32.39 15.70 2.48
N ASN A 3 32.41 14.44 2.02
CA ASN A 3 31.29 13.51 2.28
C ASN A 3 31.01 13.31 3.77
N GLU A 4 32.04 13.43 4.60
CA GLU A 4 31.90 13.31 6.07
C GLU A 4 31.26 14.56 6.70
N GLU A 5 31.60 15.75 6.24
CA GLU A 5 30.97 17.00 6.67
C GLU A 5 29.50 17.04 6.26
N TYR A 6 29.18 16.59 5.05
CA TYR A 6 27.81 16.47 4.56
C TYR A 6 26.99 15.48 5.39
N SER A 7 27.56 14.31 5.72
CA SER A 7 26.89 13.30 6.52
C SER A 7 26.66 13.74 7.96
N LYS A 8 27.55 14.53 8.55
CA LYS A 8 27.37 15.14 9.87
C LYS A 8 26.26 16.19 9.85
N LEU A 9 26.29 17.08 8.85
CA LEU A 9 25.26 18.12 8.70
C LEU A 9 23.86 17.52 8.54
N ILE A 10 23.71 16.46 7.75
CA ILE A 10 22.44 15.77 7.60
C ILE A 10 21.97 15.16 8.93
N LYS A 11 22.85 14.51 9.70
CA LYS A 11 22.51 13.93 11.00
C LYS A 11 22.05 14.96 12.02
N ASP A 12 22.61 16.15 11.97
CA ASP A 12 22.27 17.24 12.90
C ASP A 12 20.95 17.94 12.52
N ILE A 13 20.66 18.03 11.22
CA ILE A 13 19.43 18.68 10.71
C ILE A 13 18.25 17.71 10.60
N SER A 14 18.50 16.41 10.42
CA SER A 14 17.43 15.40 10.30
C SER A 14 16.71 15.19 11.63
N PRO A 15 15.39 15.43 11.69
CA PRO A 15 14.62 15.16 12.90
C PRO A 15 14.65 13.65 13.23
N LYS A 16 14.92 13.31 14.48
CA LYS A 16 14.88 11.92 14.94
C LYS A 16 13.44 11.41 14.92
N SER A 17 13.19 10.38 14.12
CA SER A 17 11.86 9.75 14.08
C SER A 17 11.56 9.04 15.40
N PRO A 18 10.42 9.30 16.04
CA PRO A 18 9.98 8.60 17.27
C PRO A 18 9.48 7.20 16.91
N ILE A 19 10.41 6.24 16.77
CA ILE A 19 10.16 4.88 16.26
C ILE A 19 9.00 4.20 17.01
N VAL A 20 9.03 4.22 18.36
CA VAL A 20 8.01 3.56 19.17
C VAL A 20 6.61 4.12 18.90
N LYS A 21 6.49 5.45 18.88
CA LYS A 21 5.22 6.12 18.58
C LYS A 21 4.72 5.77 17.17
N ASN A 22 5.61 5.77 16.20
CA ASN A 22 5.27 5.44 14.81
C ASN A 22 4.86 3.97 14.67
N CYS A 23 5.51 3.04 15.36
CA CYS A 23 5.11 1.63 15.40
C CYS A 23 3.72 1.43 16.00
N ILE A 24 3.41 2.13 17.10
CA ILE A 24 2.08 2.04 17.74
C ILE A 24 1.00 2.55 16.77
N TRP A 25 1.21 3.70 16.15
CA TRP A 25 0.26 4.23 15.17
C TRP A 25 0.08 3.32 13.95
N ALA A 26 1.18 2.78 13.44
CA ALA A 26 1.14 1.84 12.32
C ALA A 26 0.34 0.57 12.68
N PHE A 27 0.54 0.03 13.88
CA PHE A 27 -0.19 -1.14 14.36
C PHE A 27 -1.68 -0.86 14.54
N LEU A 28 -2.04 0.25 15.19
CA LEU A 28 -3.44 0.59 15.44
C LEU A 28 -4.21 0.86 14.14
N VAL A 29 -3.65 1.66 13.24
CA VAL A 29 -4.34 2.02 11.99
C VAL A 29 -4.36 0.84 11.03
N GLY A 30 -3.24 0.12 10.87
CA GLY A 30 -3.20 -1.08 10.04
C GLY A 30 -4.14 -2.17 10.55
N GLY A 31 -4.16 -2.39 11.88
CA GLY A 31 -5.10 -3.29 12.53
C GLY A 31 -6.57 -2.90 12.31
N ALA A 32 -6.89 -1.59 12.43
CA ALA A 32 -8.24 -1.09 12.15
C ALA A 32 -8.68 -1.35 10.70
N ILE A 33 -7.77 -1.14 9.72
CA ILE A 33 -8.04 -1.44 8.32
C ILE A 33 -8.29 -2.94 8.12
N CYS A 34 -7.50 -3.81 8.76
CA CYS A 34 -7.69 -5.25 8.69
C CYS A 34 -9.02 -5.69 9.32
N CYS A 35 -9.38 -5.13 10.48
CA CYS A 35 -10.68 -5.38 11.13
C CYS A 35 -11.85 -4.95 10.24
N LEU A 36 -11.75 -3.77 9.61
CA LEU A 36 -12.75 -3.30 8.67
C LEU A 36 -12.87 -4.26 7.48
N GLY A 37 -11.76 -4.70 6.91
CA GLY A 37 -11.74 -5.68 5.83
C GLY A 37 -12.41 -7.00 6.24
N GLN A 38 -12.14 -7.49 7.46
CA GLN A 38 -12.76 -8.71 7.96
C GLN A 38 -14.26 -8.54 8.19
N LEU A 39 -14.73 -7.40 8.69
CA LEU A 39 -16.15 -7.10 8.84
C LEU A 39 -16.88 -7.11 7.49
N ILE A 40 -16.27 -6.46 6.48
CA ILE A 40 -16.82 -6.45 5.11
C ILE A 40 -16.87 -7.87 4.53
N LYS A 41 -15.79 -8.68 4.75
CA LYS A 41 -15.73 -10.09 4.31
C LYS A 41 -16.87 -10.88 4.90
N THR A 42 -17.06 -10.79 6.21
CA THR A 42 -18.15 -11.47 6.90
C THR A 42 -19.52 -11.04 6.37
N GLY A 43 -19.68 -9.72 6.09
CA GLY A 43 -20.91 -9.21 5.46
C GLY A 43 -21.18 -9.84 4.09
N TYR A 44 -20.18 -9.94 3.22
CA TYR A 44 -20.34 -10.59 1.90
C TYR A 44 -20.64 -12.09 2.02
N GLN A 45 -20.03 -12.78 2.97
CA GLN A 45 -20.31 -14.20 3.24
C GLN A 45 -21.74 -14.41 3.73
N THR A 46 -22.28 -13.53 4.57
CA THR A 46 -23.70 -13.60 5.01
C THR A 46 -24.68 -13.33 3.87
N LEU A 47 -24.25 -12.63 2.83
CA LEU A 47 -25.01 -12.44 1.60
C LEU A 47 -24.93 -13.63 0.63
N GLY A 48 -24.21 -14.70 1.00
CA GLY A 48 -24.14 -15.95 0.24
C GLY A 48 -22.94 -16.06 -0.71
N LEU A 49 -21.97 -15.16 -0.64
CA LEU A 49 -20.72 -15.30 -1.40
C LEU A 49 -19.84 -16.39 -0.75
N ASP A 50 -19.22 -17.20 -1.59
CA ASP A 50 -18.17 -18.15 -1.18
C ASP A 50 -16.91 -17.40 -0.70
N GLU A 51 -16.01 -18.09 -0.05
CA GLU A 51 -14.84 -17.48 0.60
C GLU A 51 -13.91 -16.73 -0.39
N GLU A 52 -13.71 -17.28 -1.57
CA GLU A 52 -12.84 -16.71 -2.61
C GLU A 52 -13.47 -15.45 -3.23
N SER A 53 -14.75 -15.53 -3.59
CA SER A 53 -15.51 -14.39 -4.12
C SER A 53 -15.66 -13.27 -3.09
N ALA A 54 -15.90 -13.60 -1.82
CA ALA A 54 -15.95 -12.62 -0.73
C ALA A 54 -14.59 -11.92 -0.55
N GLY A 55 -13.47 -12.64 -0.62
CA GLY A 55 -12.12 -12.06 -0.55
C GLY A 55 -11.86 -11.06 -1.69
N THR A 56 -12.24 -11.41 -2.90
CA THR A 56 -12.14 -10.54 -4.07
C THR A 56 -13.01 -9.29 -3.92
N ALA A 57 -14.28 -9.44 -3.51
CA ALA A 57 -15.20 -8.34 -3.30
C ALA A 57 -14.71 -7.36 -2.22
N VAL A 58 -14.15 -7.86 -1.11
CA VAL A 58 -13.51 -7.03 -0.07
C VAL A 58 -12.37 -6.21 -0.65
N SER A 59 -11.50 -6.84 -1.43
CA SER A 59 -10.37 -6.16 -2.05
C SER A 59 -10.83 -5.01 -2.95
N MET A 60 -11.83 -5.25 -3.80
CA MET A 60 -12.43 -4.22 -4.66
C MET A 60 -13.04 -3.08 -3.83
N THR A 61 -13.76 -3.41 -2.77
CA THR A 61 -14.41 -2.42 -1.88
C THR A 61 -13.37 -1.55 -1.18
N LEU A 62 -12.30 -2.15 -0.65
CA LEU A 62 -11.23 -1.41 0.03
C LEU A 62 -10.44 -0.52 -0.96
N VAL A 63 -10.20 -1.00 -2.19
CA VAL A 63 -9.57 -0.19 -3.24
C VAL A 63 -10.43 1.01 -3.60
N ALA A 64 -11.75 0.81 -3.82
CA ALA A 64 -12.67 1.89 -4.12
C ALA A 64 -12.77 2.92 -2.97
N LEU A 65 -12.86 2.44 -1.74
CA LEU A 65 -12.91 3.29 -0.54
C LEU A 65 -11.62 4.11 -0.40
N SER A 66 -10.46 3.49 -0.60
CA SER A 66 -9.17 4.18 -0.54
C SER A 66 -9.07 5.26 -1.63
N ALA A 67 -9.46 4.94 -2.87
CA ALA A 67 -9.45 5.90 -3.97
C ALA A 67 -10.36 7.10 -3.69
N LEU A 68 -11.55 6.87 -3.11
CA LEU A 68 -12.46 7.94 -2.69
C LEU A 68 -11.84 8.81 -1.58
N LEU A 69 -11.27 8.20 -0.55
CA LEU A 69 -10.62 8.94 0.54
C LEU A 69 -9.40 9.71 0.07
N THR A 70 -8.68 9.20 -0.93
CA THR A 70 -7.56 9.89 -1.58
C THR A 70 -8.08 11.10 -2.37
N GLY A 71 -9.15 10.94 -3.14
CA GLY A 71 -9.79 12.04 -3.87
C GLY A 71 -10.33 13.16 -2.98
N LEU A 72 -10.70 12.82 -1.74
CA LEU A 72 -11.13 13.77 -0.72
C LEU A 72 -9.98 14.34 0.13
N SER A 73 -8.72 13.97 -0.15
CA SER A 73 -7.51 14.33 0.63
C SER A 73 -7.52 13.86 2.09
N VAL A 74 -8.43 12.95 2.47
CA VAL A 74 -8.54 12.40 3.83
C VAL A 74 -7.50 11.31 4.07
N TYR A 75 -7.23 10.48 3.06
CA TYR A 75 -6.28 9.36 3.16
C TYR A 75 -4.87 9.84 3.52
N ASP A 76 -4.48 10.98 2.98
CA ASP A 76 -3.17 11.60 3.18
C ASP A 76 -2.93 11.98 4.64
N ASP A 77 -3.95 12.53 5.30
CA ASP A 77 -3.87 12.91 6.71
C ASP A 77 -3.80 11.68 7.65
N ILE A 78 -4.45 10.59 7.27
CA ILE A 78 -4.33 9.31 7.97
C ILE A 78 -2.92 8.74 7.75
N ALA A 79 -2.42 8.75 6.52
CA ALA A 79 -1.12 8.20 6.14
C ALA A 79 0.05 8.93 6.81
N LYS A 80 -0.01 10.26 6.96
CA LYS A 80 1.00 11.06 7.67
C LYS A 80 1.23 10.60 9.10
N ARG A 81 0.19 10.09 9.78
CA ARG A 81 0.25 9.61 11.16
C ARG A 81 0.54 8.12 11.26
N ALA A 82 -0.05 7.34 10.37
CA ALA A 82 -0.03 5.88 10.40
C ALA A 82 1.19 5.27 9.70
N GLY A 83 1.84 5.98 8.77
CA GLY A 83 3.03 5.51 8.07
C GLY A 83 2.82 4.13 7.45
N ALA A 84 3.62 3.14 7.87
CA ALA A 84 3.55 1.76 7.36
C ALA A 84 2.17 1.09 7.55
N GLY A 85 1.37 1.53 8.54
CA GLY A 85 0.04 0.97 8.79
C GLY A 85 -0.96 1.20 7.67
N THR A 86 -0.80 2.27 6.90
CA THR A 86 -1.60 2.55 5.70
C THR A 86 -0.92 2.06 4.42
N LEU A 87 0.40 1.88 4.43
CA LEU A 87 1.17 1.53 3.24
C LEU A 87 1.06 0.03 2.90
N VAL A 88 1.08 -0.84 3.92
CA VAL A 88 1.08 -2.30 3.75
C VAL A 88 -0.24 -2.86 3.22
N PRO A 89 -1.43 -2.41 3.69
CA PRO A 89 -2.70 -2.89 3.18
C PRO A 89 -2.95 -2.53 1.71
N ILE A 90 -3.88 -3.24 1.06
CA ILE A 90 -4.30 -2.97 -0.33
C ILE A 90 -4.75 -1.52 -0.56
N THR A 91 -5.23 -0.86 0.49
CA THR A 91 -5.61 0.55 0.49
C THR A 91 -4.41 1.47 0.20
N GLY A 92 -3.21 1.15 0.70
CA GLY A 92 -1.98 1.87 0.40
C GLY A 92 -1.58 1.76 -1.07
N PHE A 93 -1.71 0.56 -1.65
CA PHE A 93 -1.48 0.36 -3.08
C PHE A 93 -2.47 1.17 -3.92
N ALA A 94 -3.76 1.15 -3.58
CA ALA A 94 -4.77 1.95 -4.26
C ALA A 94 -4.47 3.46 -4.18
N ASN A 95 -4.05 3.95 -3.01
CA ASN A 95 -3.62 5.35 -2.84
C ASN A 95 -2.40 5.69 -3.71
N SER A 96 -1.42 4.78 -3.81
CA SER A 96 -0.21 5.01 -4.62
C SER A 96 -0.48 5.12 -6.13
N VAL A 97 -1.63 4.62 -6.58
CA VAL A 97 -2.12 4.77 -7.96
C VAL A 97 -3.01 6.01 -8.10
N ALA A 98 -3.95 6.20 -7.16
CA ALA A 98 -4.95 7.26 -7.24
C ALA A 98 -4.36 8.66 -7.01
N ALA A 99 -3.45 8.82 -6.05
CA ALA A 99 -2.87 10.13 -5.73
C ALA A 99 -2.10 10.73 -6.92
N PRO A 100 -1.15 10.02 -7.58
CA PRO A 100 -0.49 10.54 -8.77
C PRO A 100 -1.45 10.77 -9.94
N ALA A 101 -2.49 9.95 -10.10
CA ALA A 101 -3.49 10.14 -11.14
C ALA A 101 -4.25 11.46 -10.99
N ILE A 102 -4.51 11.88 -9.76
CA ILE A 102 -5.19 13.15 -9.45
C ILE A 102 -4.21 14.33 -9.60
N GLU A 103 -3.01 14.20 -9.01
CA GLU A 103 -2.01 15.27 -8.95
C GLU A 103 -1.50 15.66 -10.34
N PHE A 104 -1.18 14.66 -11.18
CA PHE A 104 -0.60 14.88 -12.50
C PHE A 104 -1.61 14.93 -13.64
N LYS A 105 -2.91 15.07 -13.33
CA LYS A 105 -3.97 15.16 -14.35
C LYS A 105 -3.76 16.31 -15.33
N THR A 106 -3.21 17.42 -14.88
CA THR A 106 -2.94 18.61 -15.70
C THR A 106 -1.81 18.42 -16.69
N GLU A 107 -0.92 17.44 -16.48
CA GLU A 107 0.18 17.10 -17.38
C GLU A 107 -0.26 16.20 -18.56
N GLY A 108 -1.55 15.85 -18.65
CA GLY A 108 -2.14 15.03 -19.70
C GLY A 108 -2.25 13.53 -19.33
N PHE A 109 -3.03 12.79 -20.15
CA PHE A 109 -3.35 11.39 -19.85
C PHE A 109 -2.18 10.42 -20.00
N ILE A 110 -1.29 10.62 -20.95
CA ILE A 110 -0.21 9.67 -21.27
C ILE A 110 1.01 9.94 -20.40
N LEU A 111 1.58 11.15 -20.47
CA LEU A 111 2.81 11.50 -19.76
C LEU A 111 2.58 11.89 -18.29
N GLY A 112 1.42 12.45 -17.98
CA GLY A 112 1.00 12.75 -16.62
C GLY A 112 0.40 11.51 -15.94
N VAL A 113 -0.90 11.31 -16.08
CA VAL A 113 -1.63 10.27 -15.36
C VAL A 113 -1.03 8.88 -15.58
N GLY A 114 -0.92 8.43 -16.84
CA GLY A 114 -0.47 7.07 -17.16
C GLY A 114 0.94 6.76 -16.68
N ALA A 115 1.91 7.65 -16.96
CA ALA A 115 3.29 7.44 -16.53
C ALA A 115 3.45 7.51 -15.01
N LYS A 116 2.76 8.45 -14.35
CA LYS A 116 2.93 8.69 -12.91
C LYS A 116 2.23 7.66 -12.03
N MET A 117 1.09 7.11 -12.45
CA MET A 117 0.42 6.00 -11.75
C MET A 117 1.36 4.81 -11.53
N PHE A 118 2.22 4.50 -12.50
CA PHE A 118 3.13 3.36 -12.44
C PHE A 118 4.46 3.65 -11.76
N THR A 119 4.74 4.89 -11.37
CA THR A 119 6.02 5.25 -10.72
C THR A 119 6.24 4.47 -9.42
N ILE A 120 5.21 4.31 -8.59
CA ILE A 120 5.26 3.54 -7.35
C ILE A 120 4.66 2.14 -7.57
N ALA A 121 3.51 2.06 -8.23
CA ALA A 121 2.81 0.80 -8.46
C ALA A 121 3.60 -0.17 -9.35
N GLY A 122 4.35 0.32 -10.34
CA GLY A 122 5.16 -0.50 -11.22
C GLY A 122 6.18 -1.37 -10.48
N PRO A 123 7.10 -0.79 -9.70
CA PRO A 123 8.04 -1.57 -8.88
C PRO A 123 7.37 -2.57 -7.95
N VAL A 124 6.26 -2.21 -7.30
CA VAL A 124 5.52 -3.12 -6.39
C VAL A 124 5.03 -4.35 -7.17
N ILE A 125 4.45 -4.16 -8.35
CA ILE A 125 3.98 -5.28 -9.20
C ILE A 125 5.17 -6.14 -9.65
N VAL A 126 6.25 -5.53 -10.13
CA VAL A 126 7.43 -6.26 -10.63
C VAL A 126 8.05 -7.11 -9.51
N TYR A 127 8.30 -6.53 -8.34
CA TYR A 127 8.87 -7.28 -7.21
C TYR A 127 7.90 -8.36 -6.69
N GLY A 128 6.61 -8.05 -6.60
CA GLY A 128 5.59 -9.01 -6.18
C GLY A 128 5.49 -10.21 -7.10
N VAL A 129 5.41 -9.99 -8.41
CA VAL A 129 5.37 -11.06 -9.42
C VAL A 129 6.67 -11.85 -9.41
N SER A 130 7.84 -11.20 -9.38
CA SER A 130 9.14 -11.89 -9.35
C SER A 130 9.29 -12.77 -8.12
N ALA A 131 8.92 -12.27 -6.94
CA ALA A 131 8.94 -13.05 -5.70
C ALA A 131 7.97 -14.24 -5.76
N SER A 132 6.78 -14.06 -6.32
CA SER A 132 5.79 -15.12 -6.49
C SER A 132 6.27 -16.23 -7.43
N VAL A 133 6.95 -15.88 -8.51
CA VAL A 133 7.55 -16.85 -9.45
C VAL A 133 8.63 -17.68 -8.75
N VAL A 134 9.55 -17.02 -8.03
CA VAL A 134 10.62 -17.71 -7.29
C VAL A 134 10.02 -18.66 -6.25
N TYR A 135 9.06 -18.18 -5.46
CA TYR A 135 8.38 -19.02 -4.47
C TYR A 135 7.64 -20.19 -5.11
N GLY A 136 6.93 -19.96 -6.21
CA GLY A 136 6.21 -20.99 -6.94
C GLY A 136 7.13 -22.09 -7.48
N LEU A 137 8.31 -21.72 -8.00
CA LEU A 137 9.32 -22.69 -8.46
C LEU A 137 9.86 -23.54 -7.29
N ILE A 138 10.20 -22.90 -6.17
CA ILE A 138 10.66 -23.61 -4.97
C ILE A 138 9.58 -24.58 -4.48
N TYR A 139 8.35 -24.12 -4.38
CA TYR A 139 7.21 -24.93 -3.95
C TYR A 139 6.99 -26.15 -4.87
N TRP A 140 7.03 -25.93 -6.18
CA TRP A 140 6.88 -26.99 -7.17
C TRP A 140 7.99 -28.05 -7.06
N ILE A 141 9.26 -27.63 -6.95
CA ILE A 141 10.39 -28.54 -6.73
C ILE A 141 10.20 -29.35 -5.44
N CYS A 142 9.83 -28.70 -4.34
CA CYS A 142 9.58 -29.38 -3.07
C CYS A 142 8.43 -30.41 -3.16
N GLN A 143 7.42 -30.16 -3.97
CA GLN A 143 6.34 -31.11 -4.23
C GLN A 143 6.78 -32.31 -5.07
N MET A 144 7.68 -32.11 -6.04
CA MET A 144 8.20 -33.20 -6.86
C MET A 144 9.15 -34.15 -6.08
N LEU A 145 9.76 -33.66 -4.99
CA LEU A 145 10.67 -34.45 -4.14
C LEU A 145 9.94 -35.21 -3.02
N LYS A 146 8.63 -35.02 -2.88
CA LYS A 146 7.76 -35.76 -1.94
C LYS A 146 7.09 -36.95 -2.59
#